data_9bec9288903e0fe231264e9c9ff92cda
#
_entry.id   9bec9288903e0fe231264e9c9ff92cda
#
_cell.length_a   1.000
_cell.length_b   1.000
_cell.length_c   1.000
_cell.angle_alpha   90.00
_cell.angle_beta   90.00
_cell.angle_gamma   90.00
#
_symmetry.space_group_name_H-M   'P 1'
#
loop_
_entity.id
_entity.type
_entity.pdbx_description
1 polymer ?
#
loop_
_entity_poly.entity_id
_entity_poly.type
_entity_poly.pdbx_seq_one_letter_code
_entity_poly.pdbx_strand_id
1 'polypeptide(L)'
;MKMTVSQAMVECLKAENVKVVFGYPGAAICPFYDALLDAENDIRQVLVRQEANGGHAANGYARISGKPAVCIATSGPGATNLITAIATAYADSIPIVCITGQVNTDQIGSDVFQEADITGSAEPFVKHSYLLKDPEDTARVFKEAFYIAGTGRPGPVLIDIPMDVQKSVIDFEYPEKCEIRSYKPTTKGNYVQVRRVMAALEEAEKPLICIGGGVFAAHAENEIRELADLMQIPVITTMMGISVFPDDDPLFCGMIGTHGVKMANAAVNECDVLFLVGARVGDRAVKTPLALEKTTKIIHIDIDPAEIGKNIGADLPLVGDAKLVLQQMTELAKPMKHDEWIAHIKTLGGERKYVEPAKGTVNPRVFIDRLAKKMPANVTVVADVGQNQIWTCTEYKFRKEGRLLTSGGMGTMGYSVPAAIGAKMADDSRATVAICGDGAFQMSFMELATAVQFGVDIKVVVMTNNRLGMVRELQTNGYHDRQTAVFLDGSPDFIKLAEAYGIPAMRVYDDDTMEKGVEMLAEHKGICLVEVVVDKDMPTL
;
A
#
# COMPACT_ATOMS: atom_id res chain seq x y z
N MET A 1 -13.04 2.56 -36.02
CA MET A 1 -12.92 4.04 -36.24
C MET A 1 -11.46 4.36 -36.50
N LYS A 2 -11.13 5.14 -37.57
CA LYS A 2 -9.73 5.51 -37.85
C LYS A 2 -9.25 6.62 -36.92
N MET A 3 -8.14 6.37 -36.20
CA MET A 3 -7.52 7.32 -35.29
C MET A 3 -6.03 7.00 -35.09
N THR A 4 -5.27 7.91 -34.53
CA THR A 4 -3.88 7.60 -34.14
C THR A 4 -3.84 6.64 -32.94
N VAL A 5 -2.74 5.89 -32.79
CA VAL A 5 -2.53 5.04 -31.60
C VAL A 5 -2.62 5.85 -30.32
N SER A 6 -2.06 7.07 -30.27
CA SER A 6 -2.21 7.96 -29.11
C SER A 6 -3.67 8.25 -28.75
N GLN A 7 -4.53 8.51 -29.73
CA GLN A 7 -5.98 8.67 -29.51
C GLN A 7 -6.63 7.36 -29.07
N ALA A 8 -6.24 6.24 -29.68
CA ALA A 8 -6.72 4.91 -29.28
C ALA A 8 -6.33 4.56 -27.82
N MET A 9 -5.13 4.93 -27.38
CA MET A 9 -4.70 4.77 -25.97
C MET A 9 -5.64 5.54 -25.03
N VAL A 10 -6.03 6.77 -25.37
CA VAL A 10 -7.00 7.56 -24.58
C VAL A 10 -8.36 6.85 -24.52
N GLU A 11 -8.86 6.35 -25.65
CA GLU A 11 -10.12 5.61 -25.70
C GLU A 11 -10.05 4.29 -24.89
N CYS A 12 -8.90 3.59 -24.88
CA CYS A 12 -8.67 2.45 -24.02
C CYS A 12 -8.78 2.83 -22.52
N LEU A 13 -8.14 3.93 -22.10
CA LEU A 13 -8.24 4.42 -20.71
C LEU A 13 -9.68 4.78 -20.33
N LYS A 14 -10.45 5.41 -21.25
CA LYS A 14 -11.87 5.71 -21.02
C LYS A 14 -12.70 4.43 -20.88
N ALA A 15 -12.47 3.43 -21.72
CA ALA A 15 -13.16 2.13 -21.70
C ALA A 15 -12.89 1.38 -20.38
N GLU A 16 -11.68 1.52 -19.79
CA GLU A 16 -11.32 0.97 -18.47
C GLU A 16 -11.73 1.87 -17.29
N ASN A 17 -12.50 2.95 -17.57
CA ASN A 17 -12.98 3.90 -16.55
C ASN A 17 -11.87 4.59 -15.75
N VAL A 18 -10.72 4.83 -16.35
CA VAL A 18 -9.64 5.63 -15.75
C VAL A 18 -10.11 7.08 -15.66
N LYS A 19 -10.01 7.68 -14.47
CA LYS A 19 -10.40 9.07 -14.19
C LYS A 19 -9.22 9.98 -13.91
N VAL A 20 -8.10 9.40 -13.49
CA VAL A 20 -6.90 10.13 -13.11
C VAL A 20 -5.68 9.38 -13.66
N VAL A 21 -4.74 10.11 -14.22
CA VAL A 21 -3.41 9.61 -14.59
C VAL A 21 -2.35 10.45 -13.91
N PHE A 22 -1.33 9.81 -13.36
CA PHE A 22 -0.18 10.47 -12.74
C PHE A 22 1.02 10.35 -13.67
N GLY A 23 1.74 11.42 -13.92
CA GLY A 23 2.88 11.28 -14.79
C GLY A 23 3.74 12.51 -14.95
N TYR A 24 4.84 12.32 -15.66
CA TYR A 24 5.78 13.37 -16.05
C TYR A 24 6.04 13.28 -17.56
N PRO A 25 5.72 14.34 -18.33
CA PRO A 25 5.89 14.33 -19.78
C PRO A 25 7.37 14.38 -20.20
N GLY A 26 7.64 13.88 -21.41
CA GLY A 26 8.92 13.97 -22.08
C GLY A 26 8.77 13.61 -23.56
N ALA A 27 9.81 13.79 -24.35
CA ALA A 27 9.72 13.75 -25.82
C ALA A 27 9.06 12.47 -26.37
N ALA A 28 9.44 11.31 -25.84
CA ALA A 28 8.98 10.02 -26.37
C ALA A 28 7.52 9.67 -26.01
N ILE A 29 6.85 10.45 -25.14
CA ILE A 29 5.44 10.26 -24.74
C ILE A 29 4.58 11.48 -25.07
N CYS A 30 5.15 12.54 -25.67
CA CYS A 30 4.40 13.73 -26.07
C CYS A 30 3.20 13.45 -26.98
N PRO A 31 3.23 12.52 -27.96
CA PRO A 31 2.05 12.25 -28.76
C PRO A 31 0.85 11.77 -27.95
N PHE A 32 1.10 11.01 -26.89
CA PHE A 32 0.04 10.57 -25.97
C PHE A 32 -0.48 11.72 -25.10
N TYR A 33 0.40 12.59 -24.56
CA TYR A 33 -0.02 13.77 -23.80
C TYR A 33 -0.83 14.76 -24.65
N ASP A 34 -0.51 14.90 -25.94
CA ASP A 34 -1.29 15.70 -26.88
C ASP A 34 -2.72 15.15 -27.03
N ALA A 35 -2.85 13.84 -27.23
CA ALA A 35 -4.18 13.18 -27.28
C ALA A 35 -4.94 13.25 -25.95
N LEU A 36 -4.26 13.20 -24.81
CA LEU A 36 -4.88 13.35 -23.50
C LEU A 36 -5.45 14.76 -23.27
N LEU A 37 -4.93 15.78 -23.92
CA LEU A 37 -5.46 17.15 -23.83
C LEU A 37 -6.91 17.21 -24.32
N ASP A 38 -7.24 16.50 -25.39
CA ASP A 38 -8.61 16.43 -25.93
C ASP A 38 -9.58 15.71 -24.98
N ALA A 39 -9.06 14.98 -23.99
CA ALA A 39 -9.83 14.23 -22.99
C ALA A 39 -9.76 14.81 -21.56
N GLU A 40 -9.35 16.06 -21.40
CA GLU A 40 -9.14 16.68 -20.07
C GLU A 40 -10.39 16.70 -19.17
N ASN A 41 -11.59 16.71 -19.78
CA ASN A 41 -12.86 16.64 -19.07
C ASN A 41 -13.22 15.22 -18.59
N ASP A 42 -12.62 14.18 -19.17
CA ASP A 42 -12.88 12.77 -18.85
C ASP A 42 -11.81 12.18 -17.94
N ILE A 43 -10.52 12.57 -18.17
CA ILE A 43 -9.33 12.05 -17.51
C ILE A 43 -8.50 13.21 -16.98
N ARG A 44 -8.42 13.33 -15.65
CA ARG A 44 -7.58 14.32 -14.99
C ARG A 44 -6.11 13.93 -15.09
N GLN A 45 -5.29 14.80 -15.68
CA GLN A 45 -3.85 14.62 -15.74
C GLN A 45 -3.18 15.28 -14.53
N VAL A 46 -2.39 14.53 -13.78
CA VAL A 46 -1.69 15.02 -12.59
C VAL A 46 -0.20 15.03 -12.86
N LEU A 47 0.35 16.23 -13.01
CA LEU A 47 1.79 16.43 -13.15
C LEU A 47 2.47 16.26 -11.79
N VAL A 48 3.22 15.17 -11.65
CA VAL A 48 4.09 14.93 -10.49
C VAL A 48 5.43 15.66 -10.65
N ARG A 49 6.29 15.63 -9.63
CA ARG A 49 7.61 16.26 -9.69
C ARG A 49 8.75 15.27 -9.90
N GLN A 50 8.42 13.98 -9.78
CA GLN A 50 9.35 12.88 -10.02
C GLN A 50 8.55 11.61 -10.35
N GLU A 51 9.00 10.81 -11.29
CA GLU A 51 8.23 9.69 -11.86
C GLU A 51 7.93 8.59 -10.82
N ALA A 52 8.88 8.25 -9.94
CA ALA A 52 8.60 7.27 -8.88
C ALA A 52 7.47 7.75 -7.96
N ASN A 53 7.41 9.05 -7.68
CA ASN A 53 6.31 9.64 -6.90
C ASN A 53 4.98 9.53 -7.66
N GLY A 54 4.99 9.63 -9.00
CA GLY A 54 3.81 9.34 -9.83
C GLY A 54 3.33 7.91 -9.66
N GLY A 55 4.25 6.94 -9.65
CA GLY A 55 3.91 5.55 -9.38
C GLY A 55 3.41 5.31 -7.94
N HIS A 56 3.96 6.02 -6.94
CA HIS A 56 3.46 5.96 -5.56
C HIS A 56 2.07 6.62 -5.42
N ALA A 57 1.81 7.71 -6.14
CA ALA A 57 0.47 8.31 -6.19
C ALA A 57 -0.54 7.35 -6.83
N ALA A 58 -0.18 6.72 -7.95
CA ALA A 58 -1.01 5.66 -8.56
C ALA A 58 -1.25 4.49 -7.59
N ASN A 59 -0.23 4.10 -6.79
CA ASN A 59 -0.37 3.07 -5.75
C ASN A 59 -1.40 3.47 -4.69
N GLY A 60 -1.31 4.67 -4.14
CA GLY A 60 -2.28 5.19 -3.17
C GLY A 60 -3.70 5.27 -3.75
N TYR A 61 -3.82 5.73 -5.00
CA TYR A 61 -5.09 5.77 -5.72
C TYR A 61 -5.70 4.38 -5.89
N ALA A 62 -4.91 3.40 -6.34
CA ALA A 62 -5.38 2.03 -6.53
C ALA A 62 -5.89 1.38 -5.24
N ARG A 63 -5.20 1.60 -4.11
CA ARG A 63 -5.59 1.04 -2.80
C ARG A 63 -6.93 1.58 -2.29
N ILE A 64 -7.28 2.80 -2.62
CA ILE A 64 -8.56 3.42 -2.19
C ILE A 64 -9.66 3.18 -3.21
N SER A 65 -9.37 3.32 -4.51
CA SER A 65 -10.37 3.09 -5.55
C SER A 65 -10.74 1.62 -5.76
N GLY A 66 -9.84 0.69 -5.37
CA GLY A 66 -9.97 -0.75 -5.64
C GLY A 66 -9.83 -1.12 -7.13
N LYS A 67 -9.25 -0.23 -7.95
CA LYS A 67 -9.11 -0.40 -9.41
C LYS A 67 -7.65 -0.19 -9.84
N PRO A 68 -7.24 -0.76 -10.99
CA PRO A 68 -5.93 -0.44 -11.56
C PRO A 68 -5.79 1.07 -11.80
N ALA A 69 -4.69 1.65 -11.30
CA ALA A 69 -4.34 3.05 -11.51
C ALA A 69 -3.27 3.19 -12.58
N VAL A 70 -3.14 4.38 -13.17
CA VAL A 70 -2.23 4.62 -14.31
C VAL A 70 -1.13 5.60 -13.93
N CYS A 71 0.12 5.23 -14.26
CA CYS A 71 1.27 6.12 -14.21
C CYS A 71 1.94 6.21 -15.57
N ILE A 72 2.33 7.42 -16.00
CA ILE A 72 2.88 7.70 -17.33
C ILE A 72 4.27 8.34 -17.20
N ALA A 73 5.25 7.84 -17.94
CA ALA A 73 6.58 8.44 -18.02
C ALA A 73 7.13 8.41 -19.45
N THR A 74 8.12 9.24 -19.71
CA THR A 74 8.88 9.19 -20.95
C THR A 74 9.92 8.06 -20.94
N SER A 75 10.65 7.90 -22.04
CA SER A 75 11.77 6.95 -22.16
C SER A 75 12.97 7.31 -21.27
N GLY A 76 13.98 6.45 -21.28
CA GLY A 76 15.26 6.67 -20.59
C GLY A 76 15.09 6.92 -19.09
N PRO A 77 15.58 8.06 -18.56
CA PRO A 77 15.54 8.34 -17.12
C PRO A 77 14.11 8.41 -16.56
N GLY A 78 13.13 8.84 -17.36
CA GLY A 78 11.73 8.86 -16.93
C GLY A 78 11.19 7.45 -16.65
N ALA A 79 11.43 6.53 -17.56
CA ALA A 79 11.03 5.13 -17.41
C ALA A 79 11.81 4.44 -16.28
N THR A 80 13.14 4.61 -16.21
CA THR A 80 13.95 3.97 -15.17
C THR A 80 13.63 4.48 -13.77
N ASN A 81 13.23 5.74 -13.61
CA ASN A 81 12.77 6.28 -12.32
C ASN A 81 11.50 5.59 -11.80
N LEU A 82 10.68 4.95 -12.65
CA LEU A 82 9.50 4.20 -12.21
C LEU A 82 9.82 2.86 -11.53
N ILE A 83 11.01 2.30 -11.72
CA ILE A 83 11.34 0.93 -11.27
C ILE A 83 11.08 0.75 -9.76
N THR A 84 11.49 1.71 -8.93
CA THR A 84 11.23 1.63 -7.47
C THR A 84 9.74 1.59 -7.15
N ALA A 85 8.92 2.39 -7.83
CA ALA A 85 7.48 2.40 -7.60
C ALA A 85 6.80 1.13 -8.12
N ILE A 86 7.25 0.61 -9.27
CA ILE A 86 6.80 -0.68 -9.83
C ILE A 86 7.12 -1.81 -8.84
N ALA A 87 8.36 -1.88 -8.33
CA ALA A 87 8.77 -2.88 -7.36
C ALA A 87 7.97 -2.77 -6.04
N THR A 88 7.67 -1.55 -5.58
CA THR A 88 6.82 -1.29 -4.41
C THR A 88 5.40 -1.84 -4.64
N ALA A 89 4.81 -1.56 -5.80
CA ALA A 89 3.48 -2.06 -6.14
C ALA A 89 3.45 -3.59 -6.27
N TYR A 90 4.48 -4.19 -6.87
CA TYR A 90 4.62 -5.65 -6.99
C TYR A 90 4.72 -6.32 -5.62
N ALA A 91 5.59 -5.81 -4.75
CA ALA A 91 5.80 -6.36 -3.42
C ALA A 91 4.53 -6.31 -2.56
N ASP A 92 3.70 -5.29 -2.72
CA ASP A 92 2.46 -5.10 -1.97
C ASP A 92 1.20 -5.59 -2.71
N SER A 93 1.35 -6.15 -3.92
CA SER A 93 0.24 -6.66 -4.75
C SER A 93 -0.77 -5.56 -5.12
N ILE A 94 -0.28 -4.41 -5.59
CA ILE A 94 -1.12 -3.27 -5.95
C ILE A 94 -1.22 -3.14 -7.47
N PRO A 95 -2.45 -3.08 -8.04
CA PRO A 95 -2.66 -2.99 -9.46
C PRO A 95 -2.33 -1.59 -9.99
N ILE A 96 -1.25 -1.47 -10.75
CA ILE A 96 -0.93 -0.26 -11.52
C ILE A 96 -0.59 -0.63 -12.96
N VAL A 97 -1.00 0.19 -13.90
CA VAL A 97 -0.60 0.12 -15.30
C VAL A 97 0.36 1.27 -15.57
N CYS A 98 1.63 0.93 -15.78
CA CYS A 98 2.67 1.89 -16.12
C CYS A 98 2.78 1.99 -17.64
N ILE A 99 2.68 3.19 -18.19
CA ILE A 99 2.80 3.46 -19.63
C ILE A 99 4.06 4.29 -19.83
N THR A 100 5.02 3.75 -20.61
CA THR A 100 6.26 4.44 -20.93
C THR A 100 6.36 4.73 -22.43
N GLY A 101 6.89 5.88 -22.77
CA GLY A 101 7.30 6.16 -24.13
C GLY A 101 8.65 5.49 -24.42
N GLN A 102 8.88 5.14 -25.70
CA GLN A 102 10.15 4.58 -26.15
C GLN A 102 10.62 5.33 -27.40
N VAL A 103 11.91 5.20 -27.72
CA VAL A 103 12.47 5.67 -28.99
C VAL A 103 11.78 4.97 -30.16
N ASN A 104 11.93 5.48 -31.40
CA ASN A 104 11.30 4.85 -32.55
C ASN A 104 11.72 3.39 -32.71
N THR A 105 10.87 2.58 -33.31
CA THR A 105 11.11 1.13 -33.49
C THR A 105 12.39 0.78 -34.20
N ASP A 106 12.81 1.58 -35.20
CA ASP A 106 14.04 1.42 -35.97
C ASP A 106 15.31 1.82 -35.19
N GLN A 107 15.16 2.50 -34.07
CA GLN A 107 16.26 2.97 -33.22
C GLN A 107 16.52 2.05 -31.99
N ILE A 108 15.59 1.16 -31.67
CA ILE A 108 15.74 0.25 -30.54
C ILE A 108 16.94 -0.68 -30.72
N GLY A 109 17.83 -0.71 -29.73
CA GLY A 109 19.09 -1.47 -29.77
C GLY A 109 20.26 -0.75 -30.40
N SER A 110 20.15 0.59 -30.63
CA SER A 110 21.17 1.41 -31.30
C SER A 110 21.86 2.39 -30.32
N ASP A 111 21.58 2.32 -29.01
CA ASP A 111 22.14 3.21 -27.95
C ASP A 111 21.87 4.70 -28.26
N VAL A 112 20.71 5.03 -28.80
CA VAL A 112 20.31 6.40 -29.10
C VAL A 112 19.91 7.15 -27.82
N PHE A 113 19.80 8.48 -27.92
CA PHE A 113 19.46 9.35 -26.79
C PHE A 113 18.17 8.92 -26.08
N GLN A 114 18.25 8.72 -24.77
CA GLN A 114 17.16 8.27 -23.90
C GLN A 114 16.57 6.88 -24.23
N GLU A 115 17.27 6.05 -24.95
CA GLU A 115 16.91 4.65 -25.06
C GLU A 115 17.17 3.93 -23.74
N ALA A 116 16.24 3.10 -23.32
CA ALA A 116 16.41 2.17 -22.20
C ALA A 116 15.54 0.93 -22.42
N ASP A 117 16.08 -0.25 -22.17
CA ASP A 117 15.29 -1.48 -22.08
C ASP A 117 14.53 -1.51 -20.76
N ILE A 118 13.41 -0.80 -20.73
CA ILE A 118 12.58 -0.72 -19.53
C ILE A 118 11.78 -2.02 -19.31
N THR A 119 11.41 -2.72 -20.39
CA THR A 119 10.69 -4.00 -20.29
C THR A 119 11.56 -5.05 -19.60
N GLY A 120 12.82 -5.20 -20.03
CA GLY A 120 13.78 -6.09 -19.38
C GLY A 120 14.13 -5.66 -17.94
N SER A 121 14.29 -4.34 -17.71
CA SER A 121 14.60 -3.80 -16.38
C SER A 121 13.46 -3.99 -15.36
N ALA A 122 12.21 -3.95 -15.81
CA ALA A 122 11.03 -4.10 -14.96
C ALA A 122 10.59 -5.57 -14.77
N GLU A 123 11.04 -6.51 -15.61
CA GLU A 123 10.57 -7.89 -15.66
C GLU A 123 10.46 -8.58 -14.29
N PRO A 124 11.43 -8.46 -13.36
CA PRO A 124 11.34 -9.09 -12.04
C PRO A 124 10.24 -8.51 -11.14
N PHE A 125 9.70 -7.35 -11.47
CA PHE A 125 8.79 -6.57 -10.62
C PHE A 125 7.44 -6.29 -11.27
N VAL A 126 7.10 -6.93 -12.39
CA VAL A 126 5.80 -6.80 -13.05
C VAL A 126 5.12 -8.16 -13.18
N LYS A 127 3.81 -8.17 -13.27
CA LYS A 127 3.06 -9.37 -13.66
C LYS A 127 3.26 -9.68 -15.15
N HIS A 128 3.37 -8.65 -15.95
CA HIS A 128 3.67 -8.71 -17.37
C HIS A 128 4.20 -7.37 -17.89
N SER A 129 4.99 -7.41 -18.96
CA SER A 129 5.47 -6.24 -19.67
C SER A 129 5.21 -6.40 -21.18
N TYR A 130 4.85 -5.30 -21.82
CA TYR A 130 4.63 -5.22 -23.26
C TYR A 130 5.57 -4.19 -23.88
N LEU A 131 6.29 -4.56 -24.94
CA LEU A 131 6.86 -3.61 -25.89
C LEU A 131 5.96 -3.58 -27.12
N LEU A 132 5.12 -2.55 -27.25
CA LEU A 132 4.10 -2.43 -28.28
C LEU A 132 4.72 -1.94 -29.61
N LYS A 133 5.10 -2.89 -30.49
CA LYS A 133 5.69 -2.60 -31.80
C LYS A 133 4.69 -2.60 -32.94
N ASP A 134 3.60 -3.38 -32.82
CA ASP A 134 2.55 -3.40 -33.84
C ASP A 134 1.42 -2.44 -33.41
N PRO A 135 1.15 -1.37 -34.15
CA PRO A 135 0.07 -0.42 -33.84
C PRO A 135 -1.31 -1.07 -33.69
N GLU A 136 -1.62 -2.12 -34.48
CA GLU A 136 -2.92 -2.80 -34.47
C GLU A 136 -3.16 -3.59 -33.15
N ASP A 137 -2.11 -3.92 -32.41
CA ASP A 137 -2.20 -4.60 -31.12
C ASP A 137 -2.62 -3.68 -29.95
N THR A 138 -2.73 -2.37 -30.17
CA THR A 138 -2.97 -1.37 -29.10
C THR A 138 -4.17 -1.74 -28.23
N ALA A 139 -5.33 -1.95 -28.80
CA ALA A 139 -6.56 -2.22 -28.05
C ALA A 139 -6.47 -3.53 -27.25
N ARG A 140 -5.88 -4.57 -27.85
CA ARG A 140 -5.65 -5.86 -27.20
C ARG A 140 -4.70 -5.74 -26.00
N VAL A 141 -3.54 -5.09 -26.20
CA VAL A 141 -2.51 -4.94 -25.16
C VAL A 141 -3.04 -4.15 -23.96
N PHE A 142 -3.76 -3.06 -24.20
CA PHE A 142 -4.39 -2.31 -23.10
C PHE A 142 -5.42 -3.13 -22.35
N LYS A 143 -6.29 -3.86 -23.07
CA LYS A 143 -7.28 -4.75 -22.44
C LYS A 143 -6.64 -5.82 -21.58
N GLU A 144 -5.61 -6.48 -22.10
CA GLU A 144 -4.85 -7.50 -21.38
C GLU A 144 -4.13 -6.91 -20.16
N ALA A 145 -3.49 -5.73 -20.29
CA ALA A 145 -2.74 -5.08 -19.22
C ALA A 145 -3.65 -4.76 -18.00
N PHE A 146 -4.81 -4.15 -18.23
CA PHE A 146 -5.76 -3.86 -17.14
C PHE A 146 -6.33 -5.14 -16.52
N TYR A 147 -6.64 -6.14 -17.34
CA TYR A 147 -7.12 -7.43 -16.86
C TYR A 147 -6.07 -8.15 -16.01
N ILE A 148 -4.82 -8.22 -16.47
CA ILE A 148 -3.72 -8.86 -15.74
C ILE A 148 -3.44 -8.10 -14.43
N ALA A 149 -3.39 -6.76 -14.48
CA ALA A 149 -3.11 -5.96 -13.29
C ALA A 149 -4.15 -6.16 -12.19
N GLY A 150 -5.44 -6.22 -12.55
CA GLY A 150 -6.55 -6.22 -11.60
C GLY A 150 -7.06 -7.60 -11.17
N THR A 151 -6.61 -8.70 -11.79
CA THR A 151 -7.16 -10.04 -11.52
C THR A 151 -6.11 -11.01 -10.95
N GLY A 152 -6.56 -12.12 -10.36
CA GLY A 152 -5.69 -13.01 -9.60
C GLY A 152 -5.05 -12.24 -8.44
N ARG A 153 -3.78 -12.50 -8.13
CA ARG A 153 -3.01 -11.62 -7.26
C ARG A 153 -2.77 -10.30 -8.01
N PRO A 154 -3.30 -9.16 -7.55
CA PRO A 154 -3.10 -7.90 -8.25
C PRO A 154 -1.62 -7.50 -8.31
N GLY A 155 -1.26 -6.65 -9.27
CA GLY A 155 0.12 -6.19 -9.38
C GLY A 155 0.35 -5.32 -10.62
N PRO A 156 1.56 -4.76 -10.76
CA PRO A 156 1.87 -3.85 -11.86
C PRO A 156 2.01 -4.56 -13.19
N VAL A 157 1.63 -3.84 -14.26
CA VAL A 157 1.87 -4.19 -15.66
C VAL A 157 2.51 -2.99 -16.35
N LEU A 158 3.49 -3.21 -17.20
CA LEU A 158 4.18 -2.19 -17.98
C LEU A 158 3.79 -2.27 -19.45
N ILE A 159 3.51 -1.13 -20.08
CA ILE A 159 3.34 -0.98 -21.53
C ILE A 159 4.34 0.06 -22.01
N ASP A 160 5.33 -0.38 -22.78
CA ASP A 160 6.37 0.47 -23.38
C ASP A 160 6.04 0.69 -24.86
N ILE A 161 5.91 1.96 -25.29
CA ILE A 161 5.32 2.28 -26.59
C ILE A 161 6.23 3.21 -27.39
N PRO A 162 6.83 2.73 -28.51
CA PRO A 162 7.66 3.56 -29.38
C PRO A 162 6.90 4.77 -29.96
N MET A 163 7.62 5.88 -30.13
CA MET A 163 7.02 7.15 -30.54
C MET A 163 6.45 7.11 -31.96
N ASP A 164 7.04 6.37 -32.90
CA ASP A 164 6.52 6.15 -34.26
C ASP A 164 5.22 5.32 -34.22
N VAL A 165 5.13 4.32 -33.34
CA VAL A 165 3.90 3.55 -33.10
C VAL A 165 2.79 4.46 -32.59
N GLN A 166 3.07 5.33 -31.60
CA GLN A 166 2.08 6.27 -31.06
C GLN A 166 1.47 7.18 -32.14
N LYS A 167 2.21 7.50 -33.18
CA LYS A 167 1.79 8.37 -34.31
C LYS A 167 1.09 7.60 -35.42
N SER A 168 1.18 6.29 -35.46
CA SER A 168 0.57 5.44 -36.48
C SER A 168 -0.95 5.54 -36.45
N VAL A 169 -1.60 5.40 -37.61
CA VAL A 169 -3.07 5.42 -37.72
C VAL A 169 -3.59 4.00 -37.87
N ILE A 170 -4.55 3.65 -36.99
CA ILE A 170 -5.16 2.31 -36.94
C ILE A 170 -6.67 2.38 -37.14
N ASP A 171 -7.29 1.24 -37.40
CA ASP A 171 -8.73 1.09 -37.35
C ASP A 171 -9.13 0.54 -35.96
N PHE A 172 -9.43 1.44 -35.02
CA PHE A 172 -9.59 1.14 -33.60
C PHE A 172 -10.95 0.55 -33.27
N GLU A 173 -10.92 -0.58 -32.57
CA GLU A 173 -12.06 -1.20 -31.89
C GLU A 173 -11.59 -1.78 -30.55
N TYR A 174 -12.27 -1.43 -29.44
CA TYR A 174 -11.89 -1.93 -28.12
C TYR A 174 -12.59 -3.25 -27.80
N PRO A 175 -11.88 -4.31 -27.37
CA PRO A 175 -12.48 -5.61 -27.12
C PRO A 175 -13.43 -5.56 -25.91
N GLU A 176 -14.62 -6.12 -26.04
CA GLU A 176 -15.56 -6.26 -24.89
C GLU A 176 -15.02 -7.21 -23.83
N LYS A 177 -14.38 -8.30 -24.24
CA LYS A 177 -13.85 -9.34 -23.33
C LYS A 177 -12.35 -9.49 -23.48
N CYS A 178 -11.70 -9.88 -22.38
CA CYS A 178 -10.30 -10.28 -22.36
C CYS A 178 -10.21 -11.81 -22.24
N GLU A 179 -9.56 -12.46 -23.19
CA GLU A 179 -9.33 -13.91 -23.18
C GLU A 179 -7.85 -14.22 -23.35
N ILE A 180 -7.17 -14.54 -22.26
CA ILE A 180 -5.77 -14.96 -22.27
C ILE A 180 -5.71 -16.46 -22.03
N ARG A 181 -5.22 -17.22 -23.03
CA ARG A 181 -5.22 -18.71 -23.01
C ARG A 181 -4.57 -19.30 -21.76
N SER A 182 -3.47 -18.73 -21.30
CA SER A 182 -2.67 -19.26 -20.20
C SER A 182 -2.95 -18.60 -18.84
N TYR A 183 -3.82 -17.59 -18.77
CA TYR A 183 -4.10 -16.83 -17.56
C TYR A 183 -5.56 -16.96 -17.15
N LYS A 184 -5.81 -17.83 -16.17
CA LYS A 184 -7.15 -18.13 -15.64
C LYS A 184 -7.08 -18.19 -14.10
N PRO A 185 -7.19 -17.05 -13.42
CA PRO A 185 -7.15 -17.02 -11.95
C PRO A 185 -8.25 -17.86 -11.33
N THR A 186 -7.92 -18.66 -10.32
CA THR A 186 -8.89 -19.41 -9.51
C THR A 186 -9.56 -18.44 -8.55
N THR A 187 -10.89 -18.29 -8.66
CA THR A 187 -11.63 -17.34 -7.80
C THR A 187 -12.43 -18.06 -6.70
N LYS A 188 -13.08 -19.17 -7.00
CA LYS A 188 -13.87 -19.94 -6.02
C LYS A 188 -13.01 -20.99 -5.32
N GLY A 189 -13.19 -21.11 -4.01
CA GLY A 189 -12.58 -22.18 -3.23
C GLY A 189 -13.14 -23.57 -3.62
N ASN A 190 -12.28 -24.60 -3.55
CA ASN A 190 -12.74 -25.97 -3.71
C ASN A 190 -13.66 -26.35 -2.55
N TYR A 191 -14.92 -26.70 -2.85
CA TYR A 191 -15.96 -26.95 -1.83
C TYR A 191 -15.57 -28.05 -0.81
N VAL A 192 -14.87 -29.11 -1.24
CA VAL A 192 -14.40 -30.15 -0.33
C VAL A 192 -13.38 -29.61 0.65
N GLN A 193 -12.46 -28.75 0.18
CA GLN A 193 -11.47 -28.11 1.06
C GLN A 193 -12.15 -27.10 2.00
N VAL A 194 -13.11 -26.31 1.50
CA VAL A 194 -13.88 -25.39 2.37
C VAL A 194 -14.52 -26.16 3.52
N ARG A 195 -15.18 -27.30 3.25
CA ARG A 195 -15.75 -28.15 4.32
C ARG A 195 -14.72 -28.68 5.31
N ARG A 196 -13.51 -29.06 4.84
CA ARG A 196 -12.42 -29.51 5.71
C ARG A 196 -11.92 -28.38 6.61
N VAL A 197 -11.79 -27.18 6.05
CA VAL A 197 -11.41 -25.98 6.80
C VAL A 197 -12.45 -25.69 7.87
N MET A 198 -13.75 -25.71 7.52
CA MET A 198 -14.83 -25.46 8.48
C MET A 198 -14.83 -26.50 9.61
N ALA A 199 -14.68 -27.77 9.29
CA ALA A 199 -14.58 -28.81 10.31
C ALA A 199 -13.38 -28.60 11.27
N ALA A 200 -12.22 -28.20 10.73
CA ALA A 200 -11.05 -27.91 11.56
C ALA A 200 -11.25 -26.68 12.48
N LEU A 201 -11.97 -25.66 12.00
CA LEU A 201 -12.31 -24.50 12.82
C LEU A 201 -13.38 -24.82 13.87
N GLU A 202 -14.35 -25.69 13.56
CA GLU A 202 -15.38 -26.15 14.51
C GLU A 202 -14.78 -27.05 15.63
N GLU A 203 -13.70 -27.78 15.36
CA GLU A 203 -13.01 -28.65 16.32
C GLU A 203 -11.97 -27.90 17.20
N ALA A 204 -11.57 -26.69 16.79
CA ALA A 204 -10.50 -25.95 17.45
C ALA A 204 -10.93 -25.42 18.84
N GLU A 205 -10.05 -25.56 19.83
CA GLU A 205 -10.24 -24.98 21.17
C GLU A 205 -9.70 -23.55 21.27
N LYS A 206 -8.62 -23.26 20.50
CA LYS A 206 -7.88 -21.99 20.50
C LYS A 206 -7.66 -21.46 19.08
N PRO A 207 -8.74 -21.30 18.28
CA PRO A 207 -8.58 -20.80 16.92
C PRO A 207 -8.16 -19.33 16.91
N LEU A 208 -7.36 -18.95 15.90
CA LEU A 208 -6.89 -17.59 15.70
C LEU A 208 -6.90 -17.23 14.23
N ILE A 209 -7.54 -16.13 13.85
CA ILE A 209 -7.52 -15.60 12.47
C ILE A 209 -6.36 -14.61 12.34
N CYS A 210 -5.54 -14.77 11.30
CA CYS A 210 -4.50 -13.79 10.91
C CYS A 210 -4.82 -13.19 9.56
N ILE A 211 -5.09 -11.89 9.54
CA ILE A 211 -5.50 -11.14 8.35
C ILE A 211 -4.30 -10.45 7.71
N GLY A 212 -4.15 -10.61 6.39
CA GLY A 212 -3.18 -9.88 5.58
C GLY A 212 -3.81 -8.88 4.61
N GLY A 213 -2.97 -8.25 3.79
CA GLY A 213 -3.39 -7.28 2.78
C GLY A 213 -4.30 -7.82 1.68
N GLY A 214 -4.31 -9.15 1.48
CA GLY A 214 -5.17 -9.81 0.50
C GLY A 214 -6.67 -9.65 0.79
N VAL A 215 -7.05 -9.42 2.05
CA VAL A 215 -8.45 -9.13 2.41
C VAL A 215 -8.91 -7.80 1.81
N PHE A 216 -8.07 -6.77 1.84
CA PHE A 216 -8.36 -5.50 1.17
C PHE A 216 -8.39 -5.64 -0.35
N ALA A 217 -7.45 -6.39 -0.92
CA ALA A 217 -7.39 -6.62 -2.37
C ALA A 217 -8.64 -7.36 -2.90
N ALA A 218 -9.23 -8.22 -2.08
CA ALA A 218 -10.46 -8.95 -2.39
C ALA A 218 -11.74 -8.19 -1.99
N HIS A 219 -11.65 -7.02 -1.34
CA HIS A 219 -12.80 -6.31 -0.74
C HIS A 219 -13.63 -7.21 0.19
N ALA A 220 -12.95 -7.98 1.05
CA ALA A 220 -13.51 -9.03 1.89
C ALA A 220 -13.60 -8.64 3.38
N GLU A 221 -13.53 -7.33 3.69
CA GLU A 221 -13.50 -6.82 5.07
C GLU A 221 -14.78 -7.16 5.84
N ASN A 222 -15.94 -7.12 5.17
CA ASN A 222 -17.21 -7.45 5.81
C ASN A 222 -17.35 -8.95 6.02
N GLU A 223 -16.98 -9.76 5.03
CA GLU A 223 -17.07 -11.22 5.06
C GLU A 223 -16.20 -11.82 6.18
N ILE A 224 -14.96 -11.30 6.36
CA ILE A 224 -14.10 -11.81 7.43
C ILE A 224 -14.58 -11.39 8.82
N ARG A 225 -15.13 -10.18 8.97
CA ARG A 225 -15.74 -9.74 10.24
C ARG A 225 -16.96 -10.59 10.57
N GLU A 226 -17.86 -10.83 9.60
CA GLU A 226 -19.04 -11.67 9.76
C GLU A 226 -18.67 -13.09 10.21
N LEU A 227 -17.68 -13.70 9.56
CA LEU A 227 -17.20 -15.04 9.95
C LEU A 227 -16.60 -15.06 11.35
N ALA A 228 -15.76 -14.08 11.68
CA ALA A 228 -15.13 -13.96 13.00
C ALA A 228 -16.18 -13.76 14.11
N ASP A 229 -17.18 -12.89 13.86
CA ASP A 229 -18.28 -12.63 14.79
C ASP A 229 -19.16 -13.86 14.99
N LEU A 230 -19.52 -14.57 13.89
CA LEU A 230 -20.37 -15.75 13.97
C LEU A 230 -19.71 -16.91 14.73
N MET A 231 -18.41 -17.11 14.51
CA MET A 231 -17.64 -18.17 15.15
C MET A 231 -16.92 -17.73 16.43
N GLN A 232 -16.99 -16.45 16.81
CA GLN A 232 -16.33 -15.85 17.97
C GLN A 232 -14.83 -16.17 18.03
N ILE A 233 -14.14 -16.03 16.88
CA ILE A 233 -12.70 -16.31 16.76
C ILE A 233 -11.89 -15.02 16.89
N PRO A 234 -10.90 -14.95 17.80
CA PRO A 234 -9.99 -13.81 17.92
C PRO A 234 -9.23 -13.53 16.64
N VAL A 235 -8.93 -12.24 16.39
CA VAL A 235 -8.33 -11.75 15.16
C VAL A 235 -7.04 -10.99 15.43
N ILE A 236 -6.02 -11.32 14.67
CA ILE A 236 -4.76 -10.58 14.58
C ILE A 236 -4.51 -10.16 13.13
N THR A 237 -3.65 -9.18 12.94
CA THR A 237 -3.30 -8.72 11.60
C THR A 237 -1.80 -8.71 11.37
N THR A 238 -1.39 -8.93 10.12
CA THR A 238 -0.07 -8.45 9.66
C THR A 238 -0.12 -6.92 9.51
N MET A 239 1.03 -6.26 9.32
CA MET A 239 1.07 -4.81 9.05
C MET A 239 0.14 -4.40 7.90
N MET A 240 0.07 -5.21 6.83
CA MET A 240 -0.76 -4.93 5.65
C MET A 240 -2.26 -5.21 5.88
N GLY A 241 -2.61 -5.89 6.95
CA GLY A 241 -4.00 -6.16 7.35
C GLY A 241 -4.56 -5.17 8.38
N ILE A 242 -3.75 -4.25 8.90
CA ILE A 242 -4.20 -3.22 9.85
C ILE A 242 -5.35 -2.43 9.23
N SER A 243 -6.34 -2.06 10.05
CA SER A 243 -7.60 -1.40 9.70
C SER A 243 -8.64 -2.27 8.96
N VAL A 244 -8.38 -3.55 8.69
CA VAL A 244 -9.46 -4.48 8.30
C VAL A 244 -10.45 -4.67 9.45
N PHE A 245 -9.95 -4.85 10.67
CA PHE A 245 -10.75 -4.86 11.90
C PHE A 245 -10.65 -3.52 12.62
N PRO A 246 -11.75 -3.02 13.22
CA PRO A 246 -11.68 -1.85 14.08
C PRO A 246 -10.89 -2.18 15.36
N ASP A 247 -10.13 -1.20 15.87
CA ASP A 247 -9.31 -1.41 17.07
C ASP A 247 -10.12 -1.55 18.36
N ASP A 248 -11.39 -1.14 18.37
CA ASP A 248 -12.32 -1.25 19.48
C ASP A 248 -13.18 -2.53 19.44
N ASP A 249 -13.00 -3.37 18.43
CA ASP A 249 -13.68 -4.67 18.35
C ASP A 249 -13.16 -5.63 19.43
N PRO A 250 -14.04 -6.29 20.19
CA PRO A 250 -13.63 -7.19 21.28
C PRO A 250 -12.83 -8.41 20.82
N LEU A 251 -12.93 -8.81 19.55
CA LEU A 251 -12.18 -9.92 18.97
C LEU A 251 -10.78 -9.50 18.47
N PHE A 252 -10.54 -8.19 18.28
CA PHE A 252 -9.27 -7.72 17.75
C PHE A 252 -8.15 -7.74 18.80
N CYS A 253 -7.04 -8.41 18.46
CA CYS A 253 -5.89 -8.62 19.35
C CYS A 253 -4.63 -7.85 18.89
N GLY A 254 -4.69 -7.10 17.80
CA GLY A 254 -3.61 -6.25 17.30
C GLY A 254 -2.72 -6.87 16.23
N MET A 255 -1.62 -6.20 15.93
CA MET A 255 -0.66 -6.59 14.89
C MET A 255 0.38 -7.59 15.43
N ILE A 256 0.70 -8.63 14.62
CA ILE A 256 1.80 -9.57 14.87
C ILE A 256 3.12 -9.08 14.31
N GLY A 257 4.19 -9.72 14.75
CA GLY A 257 5.53 -9.63 14.14
C GLY A 257 6.58 -8.99 15.03
N THR A 258 7.75 -8.71 14.43
CA THR A 258 8.92 -8.15 15.13
C THR A 258 8.59 -6.83 15.85
N HIS A 259 7.72 -6.03 15.26
CA HIS A 259 7.23 -4.77 15.81
C HIS A 259 5.75 -4.85 16.25
N GLY A 260 5.21 -6.07 16.33
CA GLY A 260 3.84 -6.32 16.73
C GLY A 260 3.62 -6.17 18.24
N VAL A 261 2.35 -6.21 18.64
CA VAL A 261 1.98 -6.12 20.06
C VAL A 261 2.17 -7.46 20.77
N LYS A 262 2.54 -7.39 22.05
CA LYS A 262 2.84 -8.58 22.87
C LYS A 262 1.66 -9.58 22.88
N MET A 263 0.44 -9.09 23.01
CA MET A 263 -0.78 -9.90 23.02
C MET A 263 -0.94 -10.73 21.74
N ALA A 264 -0.81 -10.11 20.56
CA ALA A 264 -0.94 -10.80 19.27
C ALA A 264 0.17 -11.84 19.07
N ASN A 265 1.42 -11.50 19.41
CA ASN A 265 2.55 -12.43 19.29
C ASN A 265 2.41 -13.64 20.23
N ALA A 266 1.91 -13.43 21.46
CA ALA A 266 1.69 -14.51 22.40
C ALA A 266 0.53 -15.42 21.94
N ALA A 267 -0.58 -14.84 21.46
CA ALA A 267 -1.71 -15.60 20.93
C ALA A 267 -1.32 -16.55 19.78
N VAL A 268 -0.44 -16.12 18.86
CA VAL A 268 0.10 -16.99 17.79
C VAL A 268 0.84 -18.20 18.34
N ASN A 269 1.59 -18.04 19.44
CA ASN A 269 2.36 -19.13 20.02
C ASN A 269 1.51 -20.14 20.81
N GLU A 270 0.27 -19.78 21.18
CA GLU A 270 -0.61 -20.58 22.02
C GLU A 270 -1.85 -21.14 21.29
N CYS A 271 -2.12 -20.68 20.05
CA CYS A 271 -3.25 -21.17 19.27
C CYS A 271 -3.02 -22.60 18.78
N ASP A 272 -4.11 -23.39 18.69
CA ASP A 272 -4.11 -24.73 18.11
C ASP A 272 -4.41 -24.73 16.61
N VAL A 273 -5.15 -23.72 16.14
CA VAL A 273 -5.42 -23.48 14.71
C VAL A 273 -5.11 -22.01 14.37
N LEU A 274 -4.21 -21.80 13.40
CA LEU A 274 -3.94 -20.48 12.80
C LEU A 274 -4.53 -20.41 11.42
N PHE A 275 -5.54 -19.56 11.25
CA PHE A 275 -6.23 -19.35 9.99
C PHE A 275 -5.72 -18.08 9.30
N LEU A 276 -4.90 -18.27 8.26
CA LEU A 276 -4.28 -17.21 7.46
C LEU A 276 -5.19 -16.83 6.30
N VAL A 277 -5.55 -15.56 6.19
CA VAL A 277 -6.41 -15.03 5.12
C VAL A 277 -5.70 -13.91 4.38
N GLY A 278 -5.26 -14.19 3.15
CA GLY A 278 -4.53 -13.23 2.31
C GLY A 278 -3.26 -12.68 2.98
N ALA A 279 -2.55 -13.53 3.72
CA ALA A 279 -1.38 -13.18 4.52
C ALA A 279 -0.18 -14.06 4.14
N ARG A 280 0.92 -13.45 3.67
CA ARG A 280 2.13 -14.17 3.20
C ARG A 280 3.05 -14.69 4.31
N VAL A 281 2.82 -14.33 5.55
CA VAL A 281 3.61 -14.72 6.74
C VAL A 281 5.13 -14.62 6.49
N GLY A 282 5.60 -13.40 6.18
CA GLY A 282 7.02 -13.14 5.98
C GLY A 282 7.82 -13.16 7.29
N ASP A 283 9.14 -13.06 7.19
CA ASP A 283 10.10 -13.04 8.30
C ASP A 283 9.82 -11.97 9.36
N ARG A 284 9.19 -10.87 8.97
CA ARG A 284 8.79 -9.79 9.88
C ARG A 284 7.53 -10.13 10.69
N ALA A 285 6.69 -11.04 10.20
CA ALA A 285 5.46 -11.47 10.87
C ALA A 285 5.71 -12.66 11.81
N VAL A 286 6.44 -13.68 11.37
CA VAL A 286 6.76 -14.88 12.17
C VAL A 286 8.25 -15.21 12.04
N LYS A 287 8.98 -15.14 13.16
CA LYS A 287 10.43 -15.40 13.16
C LYS A 287 10.79 -16.88 13.05
N THR A 288 9.95 -17.76 13.58
CA THR A 288 10.21 -19.20 13.68
C THR A 288 9.05 -20.03 13.15
N PRO A 289 8.74 -19.96 11.82
CA PRO A 289 7.58 -20.65 11.26
C PRO A 289 7.61 -22.16 11.49
N LEU A 290 8.78 -22.81 11.37
CA LEU A 290 8.94 -24.25 11.60
C LEU A 290 8.63 -24.70 13.06
N ALA A 291 8.75 -23.81 14.03
CA ALA A 291 8.37 -24.11 15.40
C ALA A 291 6.84 -24.10 15.56
N LEU A 292 6.20 -23.14 14.93
CA LEU A 292 4.74 -22.98 14.92
C LEU A 292 4.05 -24.17 14.24
N GLU A 293 4.55 -24.65 13.11
CA GLU A 293 4.03 -25.80 12.37
C GLU A 293 3.97 -27.10 13.19
N LYS A 294 4.78 -27.22 14.25
CA LYS A 294 4.80 -28.43 15.10
C LYS A 294 3.66 -28.51 16.10
N THR A 295 3.09 -27.37 16.45
CA THR A 295 2.11 -27.25 17.54
C THR A 295 0.76 -26.71 17.09
N THR A 296 0.71 -26.12 15.91
CA THR A 296 -0.44 -25.38 15.41
C THR A 296 -0.82 -25.87 14.02
N LYS A 297 -2.09 -26.19 13.82
CA LYS A 297 -2.64 -26.51 12.50
C LYS A 297 -2.77 -25.23 11.67
N ILE A 298 -2.15 -25.19 10.50
CA ILE A 298 -2.13 -24.02 9.62
C ILE A 298 -3.16 -24.17 8.50
N ILE A 299 -4.13 -23.26 8.48
CA ILE A 299 -5.08 -23.07 7.37
C ILE A 299 -4.64 -21.85 6.60
N HIS A 300 -4.51 -21.94 5.28
CA HIS A 300 -4.04 -20.81 4.47
C HIS A 300 -4.91 -20.58 3.24
N ILE A 301 -5.61 -19.45 3.22
CA ILE A 301 -6.35 -18.94 2.05
C ILE A 301 -5.50 -17.91 1.35
N ASP A 302 -5.22 -18.13 0.07
CA ASP A 302 -4.62 -17.13 -0.81
C ASP A 302 -5.14 -17.31 -2.25
N ILE A 303 -5.18 -16.23 -3.01
CA ILE A 303 -5.53 -16.27 -4.44
C ILE A 303 -4.36 -16.77 -5.29
N ASP A 304 -3.13 -16.59 -4.79
CA ASP A 304 -1.90 -17.02 -5.43
C ASP A 304 -1.45 -18.36 -4.86
N PRO A 305 -1.57 -19.48 -5.62
CA PRO A 305 -1.14 -20.78 -5.15
C PRO A 305 0.35 -20.85 -4.81
N ALA A 306 1.17 -19.95 -5.34
CA ALA A 306 2.60 -19.91 -5.07
C ALA A 306 2.94 -19.33 -3.68
N GLU A 307 2.03 -18.61 -3.05
CA GLU A 307 2.22 -18.09 -1.68
C GLU A 307 1.86 -19.13 -0.61
N ILE A 308 0.98 -20.09 -0.93
CA ILE A 308 0.57 -21.14 0.02
C ILE A 308 1.72 -22.11 0.27
N GLY A 309 2.13 -22.23 1.53
CA GLY A 309 3.22 -23.13 1.91
C GLY A 309 4.63 -22.61 1.61
N LYS A 310 4.77 -21.36 1.14
CA LYS A 310 6.07 -20.77 0.79
C LYS A 310 6.93 -20.42 2.02
N ASN A 311 6.35 -19.75 3.00
CA ASN A 311 7.05 -19.29 4.20
C ASN A 311 6.69 -20.12 5.44
N ILE A 312 5.51 -20.70 5.47
CA ILE A 312 4.98 -21.59 6.51
C ILE A 312 4.18 -22.70 5.84
N GLY A 313 4.37 -23.95 6.27
CA GLY A 313 3.61 -25.09 5.75
C GLY A 313 2.12 -24.92 6.02
N ALA A 314 1.29 -25.36 5.08
CA ALA A 314 -0.17 -25.29 5.22
C ALA A 314 -0.75 -26.71 5.28
N ASP A 315 -1.38 -27.06 6.42
CA ASP A 315 -2.10 -28.33 6.57
C ASP A 315 -3.37 -28.37 5.72
N LEU A 316 -4.05 -27.23 5.64
CA LEU A 316 -5.26 -27.06 4.86
C LEU A 316 -5.12 -25.85 3.89
N PRO A 317 -4.55 -26.09 2.69
CA PRO A 317 -4.45 -25.06 1.66
C PRO A 317 -5.80 -24.82 0.99
N LEU A 318 -6.13 -23.54 0.72
CA LEU A 318 -7.35 -23.17 0.02
C LEU A 318 -7.08 -22.03 -0.97
N VAL A 319 -6.96 -22.37 -2.25
CA VAL A 319 -6.74 -21.39 -3.32
C VAL A 319 -8.08 -20.77 -3.73
N GLY A 320 -8.16 -19.45 -3.72
CA GLY A 320 -9.32 -18.70 -4.16
C GLY A 320 -9.31 -17.24 -3.75
N ASP A 321 -10.25 -16.48 -4.29
CA ASP A 321 -10.52 -15.11 -3.88
C ASP A 321 -11.06 -15.09 -2.45
N ALA A 322 -10.47 -14.28 -1.57
CA ALA A 322 -10.79 -14.29 -0.14
C ALA A 322 -12.27 -13.99 0.10
N LYS A 323 -12.87 -13.06 -0.64
CA LYS A 323 -14.29 -12.72 -0.48
C LYS A 323 -15.20 -13.91 -0.80
N LEU A 324 -14.99 -14.53 -1.97
CA LEU A 324 -15.82 -15.65 -2.43
C LEU A 324 -15.64 -16.89 -1.55
N VAL A 325 -14.41 -17.13 -1.08
CA VAL A 325 -14.11 -18.24 -0.16
C VAL A 325 -14.77 -18.01 1.20
N LEU A 326 -14.65 -16.80 1.76
CA LEU A 326 -15.28 -16.45 3.04
C LEU A 326 -16.81 -16.55 2.96
N GLN A 327 -17.43 -16.12 1.86
CA GLN A 327 -18.88 -16.33 1.63
C GLN A 327 -19.25 -17.82 1.65
N GLN A 328 -18.49 -18.67 0.94
CA GLN A 328 -18.70 -20.14 0.98
C GLN A 328 -18.53 -20.71 2.40
N MET A 329 -17.62 -20.15 3.21
CA MET A 329 -17.41 -20.57 4.60
C MET A 329 -18.56 -20.14 5.50
N THR A 330 -19.02 -18.88 5.38
CA THR A 330 -20.13 -18.34 6.18
C THR A 330 -21.43 -19.12 5.96
N GLU A 331 -21.70 -19.59 4.71
CA GLU A 331 -22.85 -20.46 4.40
C GLU A 331 -22.84 -21.80 5.20
N LEU A 332 -21.66 -22.27 5.61
CA LEU A 332 -21.49 -23.51 6.37
C LEU A 332 -21.28 -23.28 7.87
N ALA A 333 -20.92 -22.06 8.25
CA ALA A 333 -20.57 -21.73 9.63
C ALA A 333 -21.75 -21.83 10.59
N LYS A 334 -21.45 -22.22 11.82
CA LYS A 334 -22.39 -22.26 12.95
C LYS A 334 -21.93 -21.29 14.03
N PRO A 335 -22.86 -20.71 14.81
CA PRO A 335 -22.49 -19.93 15.97
C PRO A 335 -21.64 -20.77 16.96
N MET A 336 -20.49 -20.21 17.33
CA MET A 336 -19.57 -20.83 18.28
C MET A 336 -19.25 -19.87 19.44
N LYS A 337 -18.52 -20.33 20.42
CA LYS A 337 -18.04 -19.52 21.54
C LYS A 337 -16.64 -19.95 21.93
N HIS A 338 -15.76 -18.96 22.10
CA HIS A 338 -14.39 -19.17 22.58
C HIS A 338 -14.07 -18.22 23.74
N ASP A 339 -15.07 -18.01 24.64
CA ASP A 339 -15.00 -16.99 25.71
C ASP A 339 -13.76 -17.15 26.60
N GLU A 340 -13.39 -18.38 26.97
CA GLU A 340 -12.20 -18.66 27.80
C GLU A 340 -10.91 -18.31 27.05
N TRP A 341 -10.82 -18.65 25.77
CA TRP A 341 -9.68 -18.32 24.93
C TRP A 341 -9.53 -16.82 24.71
N ILE A 342 -10.62 -16.12 24.41
CA ILE A 342 -10.65 -14.66 24.26
C ILE A 342 -10.22 -13.97 25.57
N ALA A 343 -10.76 -14.43 26.70
CA ALA A 343 -10.39 -13.89 28.00
C ALA A 343 -8.92 -14.13 28.32
N HIS A 344 -8.39 -15.33 28.02
CA HIS A 344 -6.99 -15.66 28.20
C HIS A 344 -6.08 -14.75 27.37
N ILE A 345 -6.34 -14.57 26.06
CA ILE A 345 -5.55 -13.68 25.19
C ILE A 345 -5.46 -12.26 25.79
N LYS A 346 -6.55 -11.73 26.32
CA LYS A 346 -6.56 -10.39 26.93
C LYS A 346 -5.61 -10.26 28.10
N THR A 347 -5.33 -11.35 28.81
CA THR A 347 -4.34 -11.36 29.92
C THR A 347 -2.89 -11.34 29.41
N LEU A 348 -2.64 -11.75 28.16
CA LEU A 348 -1.30 -11.79 27.55
C LEU A 348 -0.79 -10.40 27.16
N GLY A 349 -1.69 -9.41 27.12
CA GLY A 349 -1.35 -7.99 26.97
C GLY A 349 -0.59 -7.51 28.21
N GLY A 350 0.21 -6.49 28.09
CA GLY A 350 0.86 -5.82 29.20
C GLY A 350 0.55 -4.33 29.15
N GLU A 351 0.67 -3.63 30.26
CA GLU A 351 0.68 -2.17 30.24
C GLU A 351 1.85 -1.67 29.38
N ARG A 352 1.55 -0.83 28.41
CA ARG A 352 2.58 -0.10 27.68
C ARG A 352 3.04 1.08 28.53
N LYS A 353 4.33 1.11 28.82
CA LYS A 353 4.97 2.28 29.42
C LYS A 353 5.55 3.13 28.32
N TYR A 354 5.12 4.37 28.22
CA TYR A 354 5.72 5.34 27.33
C TYR A 354 7.00 5.91 27.96
N VAL A 355 8.03 6.07 27.13
CA VAL A 355 9.25 6.76 27.53
C VAL A 355 8.95 8.25 27.59
N GLU A 356 9.36 8.90 28.69
CA GLU A 356 9.24 10.35 28.83
C GLU A 356 10.15 11.05 27.78
N PRO A 357 9.60 11.99 27.00
CA PRO A 357 10.38 12.69 26.01
C PRO A 357 11.35 13.68 26.65
N ALA A 358 12.48 13.96 25.98
CA ALA A 358 13.40 15.01 26.40
C ALA A 358 12.71 16.39 26.33
N LYS A 359 13.20 17.36 27.10
CA LYS A 359 12.69 18.73 27.10
C LYS A 359 12.75 19.34 25.68
N GLY A 360 11.64 19.90 25.21
CA GLY A 360 11.51 20.47 23.87
C GLY A 360 11.24 19.45 22.77
N THR A 361 10.83 18.23 23.17
CA THR A 361 10.36 17.17 22.27
C THR A 361 9.06 16.59 22.79
N VAL A 362 8.35 15.84 21.96
CA VAL A 362 7.12 15.15 22.36
C VAL A 362 7.23 13.64 22.13
N ASN A 363 6.44 12.88 22.85
CA ASN A 363 6.33 11.44 22.60
C ASN A 363 5.49 11.21 21.33
N PRO A 364 6.06 10.62 20.25
CA PRO A 364 5.36 10.43 18.98
C PRO A 364 4.14 9.51 19.10
N ARG A 365 4.14 8.56 20.03
CA ARG A 365 3.04 7.63 20.26
C ARG A 365 1.83 8.35 20.88
N VAL A 366 2.09 9.26 21.83
CA VAL A 366 1.04 10.11 22.45
C VAL A 366 0.44 11.05 21.39
N PHE A 367 1.30 11.63 20.54
CA PHE A 367 0.83 12.46 19.43
C PHE A 367 -0.10 11.67 18.49
N ILE A 368 0.29 10.46 18.07
CA ILE A 368 -0.50 9.61 17.18
C ILE A 368 -1.83 9.19 17.81
N ASP A 369 -1.84 8.84 19.10
CA ASP A 369 -3.07 8.50 19.84
C ASP A 369 -4.04 9.69 19.91
N ARG A 370 -3.54 10.90 20.22
CA ARG A 370 -4.35 12.12 20.20
C ARG A 370 -4.90 12.42 18.80
N LEU A 371 -4.05 12.29 17.77
CA LEU A 371 -4.45 12.46 16.38
C LEU A 371 -5.57 11.47 16.00
N ALA A 372 -5.43 10.19 16.33
CA ALA A 372 -6.43 9.17 16.04
C ALA A 372 -7.80 9.47 16.68
N LYS A 373 -7.80 10.01 17.89
CA LYS A 373 -9.02 10.40 18.60
C LYS A 373 -9.74 11.60 17.96
N LYS A 374 -8.97 12.53 17.37
CA LYS A 374 -9.53 13.78 16.79
C LYS A 374 -9.95 13.62 15.33
N MET A 375 -9.26 12.76 14.55
CA MET A 375 -9.55 12.56 13.13
C MET A 375 -10.90 11.86 12.90
N PRO A 376 -11.59 12.09 11.77
CA PRO A 376 -12.85 11.41 11.45
C PRO A 376 -12.67 9.90 11.27
N ALA A 377 -13.78 9.15 11.40
CA ALA A 377 -13.76 7.68 11.32
C ALA A 377 -13.27 7.15 9.96
N ASN A 378 -13.61 7.87 8.87
CA ASN A 378 -13.25 7.51 7.51
C ASN A 378 -11.87 8.02 7.06
N VAL A 379 -10.94 8.21 7.99
CA VAL A 379 -9.59 8.68 7.67
C VAL A 379 -8.77 7.66 6.88
N THR A 380 -7.97 8.15 5.95
CA THR A 380 -6.86 7.39 5.35
C THR A 380 -5.54 7.89 5.93
N VAL A 381 -4.81 7.03 6.63
CA VAL A 381 -3.48 7.31 7.15
C VAL A 381 -2.45 6.64 6.24
N VAL A 382 -1.50 7.42 5.74
CA VAL A 382 -0.42 6.91 4.89
C VAL A 382 0.88 7.05 5.66
N ALA A 383 1.38 5.93 6.19
CA ALA A 383 2.60 5.90 6.98
C ALA A 383 3.82 5.62 6.10
N ASP A 384 4.83 6.49 6.17
CA ASP A 384 6.11 6.27 5.52
C ASP A 384 6.99 5.29 6.31
N VAL A 385 7.99 4.72 5.66
CA VAL A 385 8.90 3.74 6.26
C VAL A 385 9.85 4.41 7.25
N GLY A 386 9.97 3.80 8.43
CA GLY A 386 10.80 4.28 9.53
C GLY A 386 10.16 4.02 10.91
N GLN A 387 10.71 4.65 11.96
CA GLN A 387 10.11 4.57 13.31
C GLN A 387 8.66 5.07 13.33
N ASN A 388 8.38 6.15 12.59
CA ASN A 388 7.03 6.69 12.41
C ASN A 388 6.02 5.64 11.90
N GLN A 389 6.44 4.73 11.00
CA GLN A 389 5.60 3.63 10.52
C GLN A 389 5.16 2.73 11.68
N ILE A 390 6.11 2.31 12.50
CA ILE A 390 5.83 1.39 13.60
C ILE A 390 4.98 2.07 14.66
N TRP A 391 5.31 3.33 15.03
CA TRP A 391 4.47 4.09 15.97
C TRP A 391 3.04 4.25 15.43
N THR A 392 2.87 4.55 14.14
CA THR A 392 1.55 4.65 13.52
C THR A 392 0.81 3.31 13.53
N CYS A 393 1.47 2.23 13.13
CA CYS A 393 0.87 0.89 13.09
C CYS A 393 0.47 0.36 14.47
N THR A 394 1.10 0.84 15.54
CA THR A 394 0.84 0.34 16.90
C THR A 394 -0.03 1.24 17.74
N GLU A 395 -0.08 2.54 17.45
CA GLU A 395 -0.79 3.52 18.27
C GLU A 395 -2.03 4.12 17.62
N TYR A 396 -2.06 4.21 16.26
CA TYR A 396 -3.23 4.75 15.59
C TYR A 396 -4.40 3.78 15.67
N LYS A 397 -5.45 4.18 16.38
CA LYS A 397 -6.65 3.36 16.58
C LYS A 397 -7.65 3.59 15.46
N PHE A 398 -7.72 2.63 14.54
CA PHE A 398 -8.63 2.69 13.39
C PHE A 398 -10.03 2.28 13.78
N ARG A 399 -11.01 3.11 13.36
CA ARG A 399 -12.43 2.75 13.39
C ARG A 399 -12.80 2.01 12.09
N LYS A 400 -13.99 1.43 12.02
CA LYS A 400 -14.45 0.53 10.95
C LYS A 400 -14.18 1.05 9.51
N GLU A 401 -14.24 2.36 9.29
CA GLU A 401 -14.09 3.00 7.99
C GLU A 401 -12.67 3.50 7.71
N GLY A 402 -11.80 3.44 8.71
CA GLY A 402 -10.41 3.88 8.61
C GLY A 402 -9.57 2.99 7.67
N ARG A 403 -8.50 3.55 7.10
CA ARG A 403 -7.56 2.83 6.21
C ARG A 403 -6.12 3.20 6.53
N LEU A 404 -5.28 2.18 6.65
CA LEU A 404 -3.83 2.35 6.68
C LEU A 404 -3.22 1.99 5.32
N LEU A 405 -2.38 2.86 4.79
CA LEU A 405 -1.54 2.61 3.62
C LEU A 405 -0.08 2.74 4.02
N THR A 406 0.75 1.81 3.56
CA THR A 406 2.21 1.88 3.76
C THR A 406 2.92 0.97 2.75
N SER A 407 4.22 1.19 2.53
CA SER A 407 5.07 0.27 1.77
C SER A 407 5.57 -0.85 2.69
N GLY A 408 4.79 -1.94 2.78
CA GLY A 408 5.07 -3.03 3.72
C GLY A 408 6.05 -4.08 3.19
N GLY A 409 5.98 -4.41 1.91
CA GLY A 409 6.81 -5.44 1.29
C GLY A 409 8.19 -4.95 0.85
N MET A 410 8.26 -3.79 0.18
CA MET A 410 9.52 -3.22 -0.30
C MET A 410 10.19 -2.31 0.74
N GLY A 411 9.41 -1.68 1.61
CA GLY A 411 9.94 -0.75 2.60
C GLY A 411 10.48 0.53 2.00
N THR A 412 9.78 1.10 1.03
CA THR A 412 10.22 2.28 0.27
C THR A 412 9.99 3.56 1.07
N MET A 413 11.06 4.27 1.40
CA MET A 413 11.02 5.61 1.96
C MET A 413 10.60 6.63 0.89
N GLY A 414 9.88 7.70 1.29
CA GLY A 414 9.33 8.70 0.39
C GLY A 414 7.96 8.34 -0.20
N TYR A 415 7.37 7.24 0.26
CA TYR A 415 6.09 6.72 -0.21
C TYR A 415 4.89 7.57 0.21
N SER A 416 4.89 8.13 1.44
CA SER A 416 3.66 8.59 2.10
C SER A 416 3.02 9.81 1.43
N VAL A 417 3.77 10.86 1.12
CA VAL A 417 3.22 12.10 0.55
C VAL A 417 2.58 11.86 -0.82
N PRO A 418 3.27 11.27 -1.81
CA PRO A 418 2.66 11.00 -3.10
C PRO A 418 1.50 10.00 -3.01
N ALA A 419 1.60 8.94 -2.19
CA ALA A 419 0.51 7.99 -2.01
C ALA A 419 -0.72 8.63 -1.33
N ALA A 420 -0.52 9.59 -0.42
CA ALA A 420 -1.61 10.37 0.17
C ALA A 420 -2.31 11.25 -0.88
N ILE A 421 -1.55 11.88 -1.79
CA ILE A 421 -2.13 12.63 -2.93
C ILE A 421 -3.02 11.70 -3.75
N GLY A 422 -2.52 10.53 -4.14
CA GLY A 422 -3.27 9.56 -4.92
C GLY A 422 -4.51 9.04 -4.18
N ALA A 423 -4.37 8.71 -2.91
CA ALA A 423 -5.47 8.24 -2.06
C ALA A 423 -6.59 9.29 -1.94
N LYS A 424 -6.23 10.56 -1.70
CA LYS A 424 -7.19 11.67 -1.63
C LYS A 424 -7.90 11.90 -2.95
N MET A 425 -7.20 11.77 -4.08
CA MET A 425 -7.80 11.89 -5.41
C MET A 425 -8.73 10.73 -5.78
N ALA A 426 -8.54 9.57 -5.17
CA ALA A 426 -9.42 8.40 -5.36
C ALA A 426 -10.75 8.57 -4.62
N ASP A 427 -10.74 9.17 -3.44
CA ASP A 427 -11.93 9.44 -2.63
C ASP A 427 -11.74 10.75 -1.84
N ASP A 428 -12.28 11.83 -2.38
CA ASP A 428 -12.17 13.18 -1.79
C ASP A 428 -12.99 13.34 -0.50
N SER A 429 -13.93 12.45 -0.22
CA SER A 429 -14.72 12.46 1.02
C SER A 429 -13.92 12.03 2.26
N ARG A 430 -12.78 11.35 2.07
CA ARG A 430 -11.93 10.86 3.15
C ARG A 430 -10.95 11.92 3.62
N ALA A 431 -10.82 12.10 4.92
CA ALA A 431 -9.66 12.81 5.46
C ALA A 431 -8.39 11.98 5.17
N THR A 432 -7.33 12.63 4.70
CA THR A 432 -6.10 11.92 4.34
C THR A 432 -4.89 12.54 5.03
N VAL A 433 -4.14 11.72 5.76
CA VAL A 433 -2.97 12.14 6.55
C VAL A 433 -1.75 11.34 6.11
N ALA A 434 -0.70 12.02 5.64
CA ALA A 434 0.64 11.45 5.44
C ALA A 434 1.45 11.61 6.72
N ILE A 435 1.98 10.52 7.27
CA ILE A 435 2.87 10.53 8.44
C ILE A 435 4.23 10.00 8.02
N CYS A 436 5.25 10.82 8.08
CA CYS A 436 6.61 10.49 7.64
C CYS A 436 7.67 10.93 8.66
N GLY A 437 8.82 10.29 8.60
CA GLY A 437 10.03 10.79 9.23
C GLY A 437 10.72 11.85 8.36
N ASP A 438 11.56 12.65 8.97
CA ASP A 438 12.32 13.71 8.28
C ASP A 438 13.18 13.19 7.12
N GLY A 439 13.78 12.00 7.25
CA GLY A 439 14.55 11.39 6.17
C GLY A 439 13.68 10.96 4.98
N ALA A 440 12.52 10.34 5.23
CA ALA A 440 11.60 9.92 4.18
C ALA A 440 10.93 11.12 3.50
N PHE A 441 10.56 12.15 4.26
CA PHE A 441 9.98 13.37 3.73
C PHE A 441 10.91 14.06 2.73
N GLN A 442 12.21 14.08 2.99
CA GLN A 442 13.19 14.68 2.07
C GLN A 442 13.31 13.95 0.73
N MET A 443 12.81 12.74 0.59
CA MET A 443 12.78 12.00 -0.68
C MET A 443 11.57 12.34 -1.56
N SER A 444 10.53 13.01 -1.03
CA SER A 444 9.28 13.27 -1.77
C SER A 444 8.62 14.62 -1.47
N PHE A 445 9.23 15.49 -0.69
CA PHE A 445 8.64 16.78 -0.32
C PHE A 445 8.30 17.67 -1.54
N MET A 446 8.98 17.49 -2.68
CA MET A 446 8.67 18.22 -3.91
C MET A 446 7.20 18.01 -4.36
N GLU A 447 6.56 16.93 -3.95
CA GLU A 447 5.15 16.68 -4.27
C GLU A 447 4.17 17.58 -3.50
N LEU A 448 4.66 18.38 -2.54
CA LEU A 448 3.90 19.49 -1.99
C LEU A 448 3.44 20.45 -3.09
N ALA A 449 4.30 20.69 -4.11
CA ALA A 449 3.93 21.47 -5.28
C ALA A 449 2.79 20.81 -6.09
N THR A 450 2.78 19.48 -6.19
CA THR A 450 1.70 18.73 -6.84
C THR A 450 0.40 18.90 -6.06
N ALA A 451 0.42 18.74 -4.74
CA ALA A 451 -0.75 18.90 -3.89
C ALA A 451 -1.33 20.34 -4.00
N VAL A 452 -0.48 21.35 -3.97
CA VAL A 452 -0.90 22.76 -4.12
C VAL A 452 -1.47 23.01 -5.51
N GLN A 453 -0.79 22.59 -6.57
CA GLN A 453 -1.21 22.83 -7.96
C GLN A 453 -2.59 22.24 -8.25
N PHE A 454 -2.88 21.06 -7.70
CA PHE A 454 -4.13 20.36 -7.97
C PHE A 454 -5.17 20.50 -6.86
N GLY A 455 -4.90 21.33 -5.84
CA GLY A 455 -5.83 21.58 -4.73
C GLY A 455 -6.14 20.34 -3.91
N VAL A 456 -5.16 19.46 -3.68
CA VAL A 456 -5.35 18.19 -2.97
C VAL A 456 -5.23 18.40 -1.47
N ASP A 457 -6.34 18.21 -0.75
CA ASP A 457 -6.42 18.39 0.71
C ASP A 457 -5.83 17.19 1.45
N ILE A 458 -4.53 17.18 1.63
CA ILE A 458 -3.82 16.23 2.49
C ILE A 458 -3.23 16.92 3.72
N LYS A 459 -3.15 16.20 4.83
CA LYS A 459 -2.47 16.63 6.05
C LYS A 459 -1.10 15.96 6.10
N VAL A 460 -0.05 16.72 6.33
CA VAL A 460 1.32 16.20 6.36
C VAL A 460 1.88 16.32 7.77
N VAL A 461 2.29 15.20 8.34
CA VAL A 461 2.98 15.12 9.63
C VAL A 461 4.42 14.70 9.37
N VAL A 462 5.39 15.54 9.75
CA VAL A 462 6.83 15.23 9.66
C VAL A 462 7.38 15.03 11.06
N MET A 463 7.73 13.79 11.40
CA MET A 463 8.37 13.47 12.67
C MET A 463 9.87 13.68 12.55
N THR A 464 10.38 14.71 13.23
CA THR A 464 11.75 15.19 13.09
C THR A 464 12.59 14.78 14.29
N ASN A 465 13.58 13.93 14.08
CA ASN A 465 14.60 13.59 15.07
C ASN A 465 16.04 13.76 14.54
N ASN A 466 16.16 14.28 13.32
CA ASN A 466 17.43 14.45 12.59
C ASN A 466 18.25 13.17 12.47
N ARG A 467 17.59 12.03 12.34
CA ARG A 467 18.21 10.70 12.25
C ARG A 467 17.43 9.80 11.31
N LEU A 468 18.14 8.87 10.66
CA LEU A 468 17.53 7.66 10.14
C LEU A 468 17.26 6.70 11.32
N GLY A 469 16.22 7.02 12.11
CA GLY A 469 16.04 6.50 13.46
C GLY A 469 16.02 4.97 13.58
N MET A 470 15.35 4.27 12.66
CA MET A 470 15.31 2.80 12.65
C MET A 470 16.68 2.19 12.32
N VAL A 471 17.43 2.78 11.38
CA VAL A 471 18.79 2.32 11.03
C VAL A 471 19.76 2.61 12.19
N ARG A 472 19.65 3.80 12.82
CA ARG A 472 20.40 4.14 14.03
C ARG A 472 20.18 3.07 15.12
N GLU A 473 18.93 2.71 15.39
CA GLU A 473 18.58 1.72 16.41
C GLU A 473 19.16 0.34 16.09
N LEU A 474 19.15 -0.08 14.83
CA LEU A 474 19.83 -1.30 14.38
C LEU A 474 21.35 -1.24 14.60
N GLN A 475 21.99 -0.09 14.33
CA GLN A 475 23.42 0.09 14.56
C GLN A 475 23.75 0.10 16.05
N THR A 476 22.93 0.75 16.88
CA THR A 476 23.09 0.75 18.33
C THR A 476 22.98 -0.68 18.89
N ASN A 477 21.96 -1.43 18.54
CA ASN A 477 21.68 -2.72 19.13
C ASN A 477 22.52 -3.87 18.55
N GLY A 478 22.84 -3.81 17.24
CA GLY A 478 23.52 -4.89 16.52
C GLY A 478 25.01 -4.68 16.29
N TYR A 479 25.50 -3.43 16.40
CA TYR A 479 26.87 -3.06 16.02
C TYR A 479 27.59 -2.25 17.10
N HIS A 480 27.31 -2.52 18.38
CA HIS A 480 28.01 -1.91 19.53
C HIS A 480 27.97 -0.38 19.54
N ASP A 481 26.81 0.20 19.19
CA ASP A 481 26.56 1.64 19.10
C ASP A 481 27.49 2.38 18.10
N ARG A 482 28.00 1.67 17.11
CA ARG A 482 28.82 2.27 16.05
C ARG A 482 27.92 2.87 14.97
N GLN A 483 27.44 4.09 15.24
CA GLN A 483 26.52 4.81 14.35
C GLN A 483 27.29 5.52 13.23
N THR A 484 26.85 5.31 11.97
CA THR A 484 27.44 5.94 10.78
C THR A 484 26.39 6.18 9.71
N ALA A 485 26.49 7.30 8.98
CA ALA A 485 25.62 7.68 7.87
C ALA A 485 24.11 7.71 8.23
N VAL A 486 23.78 7.99 9.49
CA VAL A 486 22.39 8.07 9.98
C VAL A 486 22.01 9.46 10.48
N PHE A 487 22.93 10.41 10.41
CA PHE A 487 22.78 11.79 10.88
C PHE A 487 22.23 12.67 9.76
N LEU A 488 21.17 13.42 10.04
CA LEU A 488 20.51 14.32 9.10
C LEU A 488 20.70 15.80 9.50
N ASP A 489 21.90 16.15 9.92
CA ASP A 489 22.23 17.49 10.46
C ASP A 489 22.08 18.63 9.43
N GLY A 490 21.96 18.31 8.13
CA GLY A 490 21.72 19.25 7.03
C GLY A 490 20.25 19.37 6.62
N SER A 491 19.30 18.86 7.41
CA SER A 491 17.87 18.97 7.09
C SER A 491 17.42 20.43 6.99
N PRO A 492 16.52 20.75 6.04
CA PRO A 492 15.94 22.10 5.97
C PRO A 492 15.02 22.38 7.16
N ASP A 493 14.73 23.64 7.41
CA ASP A 493 13.61 24.05 8.26
C ASP A 493 12.29 23.72 7.53
N PHE A 494 11.57 22.69 7.97
CA PHE A 494 10.37 22.21 7.29
C PHE A 494 9.20 23.20 7.37
N ILE A 495 9.18 24.10 8.36
CA ILE A 495 8.18 25.17 8.42
C ILE A 495 8.42 26.18 7.29
N LYS A 496 9.65 26.65 7.14
CA LYS A 496 10.00 27.57 6.03
C LYS A 496 9.83 26.90 4.66
N LEU A 497 10.11 25.61 4.57
CA LEU A 497 9.88 24.85 3.35
C LEU A 497 8.38 24.82 2.98
N ALA A 498 7.50 24.55 3.93
CA ALA A 498 6.06 24.59 3.73
C ALA A 498 5.57 25.99 3.35
N GLU A 499 6.06 27.02 4.04
CA GLU A 499 5.77 28.44 3.73
C GLU A 499 6.18 28.81 2.31
N ALA A 500 7.32 28.30 1.81
CA ALA A 500 7.78 28.52 0.43
C ALA A 500 6.82 27.94 -0.63
N TYR A 501 6.04 26.91 -0.29
CA TYR A 501 4.95 26.37 -1.10
C TYR A 501 3.60 27.04 -0.84
N GLY A 502 3.53 28.01 0.07
CA GLY A 502 2.28 28.66 0.48
C GLY A 502 1.40 27.77 1.38
N ILE A 503 1.99 26.78 2.05
CA ILE A 503 1.30 25.81 2.89
C ILE A 503 1.39 26.27 4.35
N PRO A 504 0.25 26.42 5.06
CA PRO A 504 0.24 26.69 6.50
C PRO A 504 0.95 25.56 7.25
N ALA A 505 1.83 25.95 8.18
CA ALA A 505 2.62 24.97 8.93
C ALA A 505 2.85 25.40 10.38
N MET A 506 3.02 24.41 11.28
CA MET A 506 3.43 24.67 12.66
C MET A 506 4.34 23.57 13.20
N ARG A 507 5.07 23.90 14.28
CA ARG A 507 5.98 22.98 14.98
C ARG A 507 5.40 22.58 16.34
N VAL A 508 5.47 21.30 16.66
CA VAL A 508 5.04 20.69 17.91
C VAL A 508 6.26 20.22 18.69
N TYR A 509 6.44 20.71 19.92
CA TYR A 509 7.59 20.45 20.79
C TYR A 509 7.25 20.33 22.29
N ASP A 510 5.97 20.48 22.64
CA ASP A 510 5.42 20.31 23.99
C ASP A 510 3.91 19.96 23.91
N ASP A 511 3.29 19.77 25.06
CA ASP A 511 1.86 19.40 25.14
C ASP A 511 0.92 20.46 24.61
N ASP A 512 1.19 21.75 24.86
CA ASP A 512 0.35 22.86 24.39
C ASP A 512 0.38 22.99 22.87
N THR A 513 1.56 22.85 22.27
CA THR A 513 1.72 22.86 20.81
C THR A 513 1.21 21.56 20.18
N MET A 514 1.23 20.44 20.91
CA MET A 514 0.68 19.15 20.45
C MET A 514 -0.82 19.25 20.22
N GLU A 515 -1.57 19.81 21.16
CA GLU A 515 -3.03 19.99 21.03
C GLU A 515 -3.37 20.85 19.81
N LYS A 516 -2.69 22.01 19.67
CA LYS A 516 -2.87 22.91 18.52
C LYS A 516 -2.50 22.24 17.20
N GLY A 517 -1.44 21.42 17.16
CA GLY A 517 -1.04 20.67 15.98
C GLY A 517 -2.08 19.66 15.55
N VAL A 518 -2.63 18.90 16.51
CA VAL A 518 -3.71 17.93 16.26
C VAL A 518 -4.99 18.65 15.79
N GLU A 519 -5.35 19.79 16.39
CA GLU A 519 -6.48 20.61 15.94
C GLU A 519 -6.28 21.12 14.51
N MET A 520 -5.10 21.64 14.19
CA MET A 520 -4.77 22.09 12.84
C MET A 520 -4.94 20.96 11.81
N LEU A 521 -4.44 19.76 12.10
CA LEU A 521 -4.59 18.61 11.19
C LEU A 521 -6.04 18.18 11.00
N ALA A 522 -6.86 18.27 12.04
CA ALA A 522 -8.25 17.84 11.98
C ALA A 522 -9.21 18.88 11.37
N GLU A 523 -8.96 20.17 11.57
CA GLU A 523 -9.93 21.24 11.29
C GLU A 523 -9.54 22.13 10.11
N HIS A 524 -8.24 22.23 9.76
CA HIS A 524 -7.81 23.05 8.63
C HIS A 524 -8.36 22.50 7.32
N LYS A 525 -8.89 23.39 6.47
CA LYS A 525 -9.31 23.07 5.10
C LYS A 525 -8.16 23.32 4.13
N GLY A 526 -7.88 22.34 3.29
CA GLY A 526 -6.75 22.37 2.39
C GLY A 526 -5.50 21.72 3.00
N ILE A 527 -4.42 21.71 2.24
CA ILE A 527 -3.15 21.14 2.68
C ILE A 527 -2.55 21.93 3.85
N CYS A 528 -2.04 21.21 4.86
CA CYS A 528 -1.25 21.81 5.94
C CYS A 528 -0.15 20.84 6.39
N LEU A 529 0.88 21.37 7.06
CA LEU A 529 2.02 20.60 7.56
C LEU A 529 2.21 20.83 9.06
N VAL A 530 2.38 19.75 9.81
CA VAL A 530 2.75 19.78 11.23
C VAL A 530 4.07 19.03 11.39
N GLU A 531 5.11 19.77 11.82
CA GLU A 531 6.39 19.19 12.20
C GLU A 531 6.32 18.80 13.68
N VAL A 532 6.61 17.54 13.98
CA VAL A 532 6.59 16.98 15.33
C VAL A 532 8.02 16.67 15.75
N VAL A 533 8.54 17.45 16.71
CA VAL A 533 9.91 17.28 17.20
C VAL A 533 9.97 16.10 18.17
N VAL A 534 10.69 15.06 17.78
CA VAL A 534 10.83 13.80 18.51
C VAL A 534 12.26 13.68 19.06
N ASP A 535 12.38 13.10 20.24
CA ASP A 535 13.70 12.80 20.79
C ASP A 535 14.50 11.89 19.85
N LYS A 536 15.77 12.28 19.58
CA LYS A 536 16.69 11.55 18.69
C LYS A 536 16.93 10.09 19.14
N ASP A 537 16.76 9.80 20.42
CA ASP A 537 16.98 8.49 21.03
C ASP A 537 15.67 7.75 21.34
N MET A 538 14.51 8.33 20.96
CA MET A 538 13.21 7.68 21.14
C MET A 538 13.21 6.28 20.54
N PRO A 539 12.86 5.23 21.31
CA PRO A 539 12.84 3.86 20.82
C PRO A 539 11.65 3.60 19.87
N THR A 540 11.82 2.64 18.97
CA THR A 540 10.76 2.17 18.09
C THR A 540 9.67 1.42 18.86
N LEU A 541 10.03 0.64 19.89
CA LEU A 541 9.13 -0.17 20.71
C LEU A 541 9.18 0.23 22.18
#